data_5c81f958aaa0c368e50b52eeb2071d6c
#
_entry.id   5c81f958aaa0c368e50b52eeb2071d6c
#
_cell.length_a   1.000
_cell.length_b   1.000
_cell.length_c   1.000
_cell.angle_alpha   90.00
_cell.angle_beta   90.00
_cell.angle_gamma   90.00
#
_symmetry.space_group_name_H-M   'P 1'
#
loop_
_entity.id
_entity.type
_entity.pdbx_description
1 polymer ?
#
loop_
_entity_poly.entity_id
_entity_poly.type
_entity_poly.pdbx_seq_one_letter_code
_entity_poly.pdbx_strand_id
1 'polypeptide(L)'
;MRKILVTLLFLLFGTSAFADCNIKSGSINILANDFPALRTFVETSKQCKGSADFKVTHSSEHNKIAVPALTANPSEFSARIAANSSIVPLMNQDLIRPLDDLVKKYGKGIQDSQLITIDGKVMAVAFMANTQHLYYREDVLKDLGIAIPKTYEEVVAASEKIRASGKMQYPYAAAYKAGWNLAEEFVNMFIGHGGEFFKSGSAEPNINNAKGVATLNMLKKLSELSNPDYLTHDSEAIKVEWESGNVALMTLWASRSG
;
A
#
# COMPACT_ATOMS: atom_id res chain seq x y z
N MET A 1 32.13 -62.18 -9.63
CA MET A 1 31.19 -61.72 -8.58
C MET A 1 30.94 -60.24 -8.76
N ARG A 2 29.81 -59.87 -9.35
CA ARG A 2 29.45 -58.49 -9.73
C ARG A 2 28.56 -57.96 -8.62
N LYS A 3 29.03 -56.98 -7.85
CA LYS A 3 28.23 -56.31 -6.80
C LYS A 3 27.32 -55.30 -7.47
N ILE A 4 26.01 -55.53 -7.40
CA ILE A 4 24.98 -54.60 -7.82
C ILE A 4 24.76 -53.61 -6.67
N LEU A 5 25.11 -52.32 -6.90
CA LEU A 5 24.86 -51.21 -5.99
C LEU A 5 23.44 -50.68 -6.28
N VAL A 6 22.49 -50.98 -5.42
CA VAL A 6 21.14 -50.44 -5.51
C VAL A 6 21.15 -49.06 -4.84
N THR A 7 21.12 -48.03 -5.67
CA THR A 7 20.98 -46.64 -5.19
C THR A 7 19.50 -46.38 -4.94
N LEU A 8 19.13 -46.32 -3.66
CA LEU A 8 17.78 -45.97 -3.22
C LEU A 8 17.59 -44.45 -3.37
N LEU A 9 16.87 -44.03 -4.42
CA LEU A 9 16.53 -42.64 -4.67
C LEU A 9 15.35 -42.24 -3.74
N PHE A 10 15.66 -41.61 -2.62
CA PHE A 10 14.62 -40.98 -1.76
C PHE A 10 14.04 -39.78 -2.48
N LEU A 11 12.90 -39.97 -3.13
CA LEU A 11 12.04 -38.86 -3.56
C LEU A 11 11.46 -38.18 -2.30
N LEU A 12 12.08 -37.09 -1.85
CA LEU A 12 11.51 -36.16 -0.90
C LEU A 12 10.31 -35.49 -1.57
N PHE A 13 9.14 -36.08 -1.46
CA PHE A 13 7.89 -35.35 -1.66
C PHE A 13 7.80 -34.31 -0.56
N GLY A 14 8.22 -33.09 -0.88
CA GLY A 14 7.88 -31.93 -0.06
C GLY A 14 6.36 -31.83 -0.01
N THR A 15 5.75 -32.30 1.08
CA THR A 15 4.36 -31.99 1.39
C THR A 15 4.30 -30.49 1.58
N SER A 16 3.79 -29.76 0.56
CA SER A 16 3.35 -28.40 0.75
C SER A 16 2.35 -28.45 1.91
N ALA A 17 2.74 -27.93 3.06
CA ALA A 17 1.84 -27.76 4.19
C ALA A 17 0.83 -26.66 3.80
N PHE A 18 -0.18 -27.05 3.02
CA PHE A 18 -1.39 -26.22 2.91
C PHE A 18 -2.00 -26.20 4.30
N ALA A 19 -2.05 -25.03 4.91
CA ALA A 19 -2.81 -24.89 6.14
C ALA A 19 -4.23 -25.39 5.86
N ASP A 20 -4.70 -26.34 6.64
CA ASP A 20 -6.10 -26.78 6.58
C ASP A 20 -6.97 -25.66 7.15
N CYS A 21 -7.31 -24.72 6.26
CA CYS A 21 -8.11 -23.55 6.56
C CYS A 21 -9.58 -23.72 6.14
N ASN A 22 -10.02 -24.95 5.98
CA ASN A 22 -11.36 -25.29 5.49
C ASN A 22 -12.46 -24.80 6.44
N ILE A 23 -13.10 -23.69 6.12
CA ILE A 23 -14.22 -23.12 6.89
C ILE A 23 -15.47 -23.94 6.63
N LYS A 24 -15.98 -24.60 7.65
CA LYS A 24 -17.03 -25.62 7.52
C LYS A 24 -18.42 -25.05 7.24
N SER A 25 -18.72 -23.83 7.71
CA SER A 25 -20.05 -23.22 7.54
C SER A 25 -20.00 -21.71 7.81
N GLY A 26 -21.09 -21.03 7.51
CA GLY A 26 -21.29 -19.60 7.75
C GLY A 26 -21.14 -18.75 6.50
N SER A 27 -21.26 -17.44 6.67
CA SER A 27 -21.02 -16.47 5.62
C SER A 27 -19.92 -15.50 6.04
N ILE A 28 -19.06 -15.16 5.09
CA ILE A 28 -17.98 -14.20 5.24
C ILE A 28 -18.22 -13.14 4.20
N ASN A 29 -18.42 -11.89 4.64
CA ASN A 29 -18.52 -10.74 3.77
C ASN A 29 -17.44 -9.72 4.16
N ILE A 30 -16.50 -9.44 3.24
CA ILE A 30 -15.34 -8.59 3.49
C ILE A 30 -15.46 -7.30 2.68
N LEU A 31 -15.23 -6.16 3.33
CA LEU A 31 -15.02 -4.89 2.64
C LEU A 31 -13.53 -4.66 2.42
N ALA A 32 -13.14 -4.40 1.18
CA ALA A 32 -11.76 -4.21 0.78
C ALA A 32 -11.59 -3.04 -0.20
N ASN A 33 -10.40 -2.44 -0.22
CA ASN A 33 -10.01 -1.53 -1.30
C ASN A 33 -9.89 -2.30 -2.64
N ASP A 34 -9.77 -1.57 -3.73
CA ASP A 34 -9.68 -2.12 -5.07
C ASP A 34 -8.33 -1.80 -5.73
N PHE A 35 -7.43 -2.79 -5.74
CA PHE A 35 -6.16 -2.74 -6.48
C PHE A 35 -5.61 -4.16 -6.71
N PRO A 36 -4.76 -4.38 -7.73
CA PRO A 36 -4.38 -5.72 -8.20
C PRO A 36 -3.81 -6.64 -7.11
N ALA A 37 -2.82 -6.19 -6.33
CA ALA A 37 -2.19 -7.02 -5.30
C ALA A 37 -3.20 -7.47 -4.23
N LEU A 38 -4.16 -6.62 -3.85
CA LEU A 38 -5.20 -6.98 -2.88
C LEU A 38 -6.20 -7.97 -3.48
N ARG A 39 -6.57 -7.81 -4.74
CA ARG A 39 -7.42 -8.79 -5.43
C ARG A 39 -6.75 -10.17 -5.46
N THR A 40 -5.45 -10.25 -5.77
CA THR A 40 -4.69 -11.51 -5.77
C THR A 40 -4.69 -12.15 -4.38
N PHE A 41 -4.44 -11.36 -3.32
CA PHE A 41 -4.50 -11.86 -1.94
C PHE A 41 -5.87 -12.43 -1.59
N VAL A 42 -6.95 -11.72 -1.94
CA VAL A 42 -8.34 -12.16 -1.67
C VAL A 42 -8.66 -13.42 -2.46
N GLU A 43 -8.32 -13.49 -3.74
CA GLU A 43 -8.55 -14.71 -4.55
C GLU A 43 -7.82 -15.93 -3.96
N THR A 44 -6.59 -15.74 -3.50
CA THR A 44 -5.83 -16.79 -2.82
C THR A 44 -6.52 -17.21 -1.52
N SER A 45 -7.03 -16.26 -0.74
CA SER A 45 -7.72 -16.54 0.53
C SER A 45 -9.04 -17.31 0.35
N LYS A 46 -9.69 -17.21 -0.82
CA LYS A 46 -10.90 -17.99 -1.15
C LYS A 46 -10.66 -19.50 -1.14
N GLN A 47 -9.42 -19.95 -1.27
CA GLN A 47 -9.08 -21.37 -1.13
C GLN A 47 -9.44 -21.92 0.26
N CYS A 48 -9.52 -21.04 1.27
CA CYS A 48 -9.90 -21.39 2.64
C CYS A 48 -11.41 -21.46 2.88
N LYS A 49 -12.24 -21.05 1.92
CA LYS A 49 -13.67 -20.88 2.15
C LYS A 49 -14.43 -22.17 2.54
N GLY A 50 -13.93 -23.34 2.12
CA GLY A 50 -14.63 -24.61 2.30
C GLY A 50 -16.07 -24.53 1.81
N SER A 51 -17.03 -24.80 2.69
CA SER A 51 -18.48 -24.67 2.42
C SER A 51 -19.09 -23.33 2.85
N ALA A 52 -18.28 -22.36 3.32
CA ALA A 52 -18.78 -21.03 3.66
C ALA A 52 -19.17 -20.21 2.41
N ASP A 53 -20.20 -19.39 2.56
CA ASP A 53 -20.47 -18.32 1.57
C ASP A 53 -19.45 -17.20 1.77
N PHE A 54 -18.57 -17.03 0.79
CA PHE A 54 -17.44 -16.08 0.86
C PHE A 54 -17.62 -14.98 -0.18
N LYS A 55 -17.89 -13.77 0.29
CA LYS A 55 -18.06 -12.57 -0.53
C LYS A 55 -17.01 -11.52 -0.18
N VAL A 56 -16.58 -10.77 -1.20
CA VAL A 56 -15.71 -9.61 -1.01
C VAL A 56 -16.23 -8.47 -1.87
N THR A 57 -16.44 -7.34 -1.23
CA THR A 57 -16.78 -6.08 -1.89
C THR A 57 -15.50 -5.27 -2.07
N HIS A 58 -15.00 -5.21 -3.30
CA HIS A 58 -13.88 -4.35 -3.68
C HIS A 58 -14.41 -2.99 -4.11
N SER A 59 -13.89 -1.91 -3.50
CA SER A 59 -14.26 -0.54 -3.85
C SER A 59 -13.14 0.44 -3.53
N SER A 60 -12.80 1.30 -4.47
CA SER A 60 -11.91 2.46 -4.21
C SER A 60 -12.50 3.42 -3.16
N GLU A 61 -13.84 3.42 -3.02
CA GLU A 61 -14.58 4.22 -2.04
C GLU A 61 -14.80 3.49 -0.69
N HIS A 62 -14.10 2.38 -0.44
CA HIS A 62 -14.27 1.52 0.74
C HIS A 62 -14.23 2.29 2.08
N ASN A 63 -13.50 3.39 2.16
CA ASN A 63 -13.45 4.22 3.37
C ASN A 63 -14.77 4.97 3.62
N LYS A 64 -15.45 5.43 2.56
CA LYS A 64 -16.77 6.08 2.68
C LYS A 64 -17.87 5.08 3.02
N ILE A 65 -17.75 3.86 2.50
CA ILE A 65 -18.72 2.77 2.73
C ILE A 65 -18.62 2.24 4.17
N ALA A 66 -17.42 2.22 4.74
CA ALA A 66 -17.12 1.46 5.95
C ALA A 66 -17.97 1.85 7.16
N VAL A 67 -18.05 3.16 7.48
CA VAL A 67 -18.77 3.59 8.70
C VAL A 67 -20.26 3.27 8.61
N PRO A 68 -21.02 3.68 7.57
CA PRO A 68 -22.43 3.33 7.47
C PRO A 68 -22.68 1.82 7.50
N ALA A 69 -21.90 1.04 6.75
CA ALA A 69 -22.12 -0.40 6.61
C ALA A 69 -21.76 -1.20 7.89
N LEU A 70 -20.75 -0.76 8.63
CA LEU A 70 -20.38 -1.36 9.92
C LEU A 70 -21.31 -0.95 11.06
N THR A 71 -21.95 0.22 10.95
CA THR A 71 -22.94 0.70 11.94
C THR A 71 -24.29 0.01 11.77
N ALA A 72 -24.59 -0.55 10.60
CA ALA A 72 -25.84 -1.28 10.36
C ALA A 72 -26.00 -2.44 11.36
N ASN A 73 -27.25 -2.76 11.73
CA ASN A 73 -27.55 -3.86 12.63
C ASN A 73 -28.55 -4.85 11.99
N PRO A 74 -28.12 -6.04 11.56
CA PRO A 74 -26.73 -6.55 11.65
C PRO A 74 -25.76 -5.80 10.72
N SER A 75 -24.48 -5.80 11.07
CA SER A 75 -23.43 -5.24 10.22
C SER A 75 -23.42 -5.89 8.82
N GLU A 76 -23.26 -5.08 7.78
CA GLU A 76 -23.20 -5.59 6.41
C GLU A 76 -21.93 -6.42 6.13
N PHE A 77 -20.85 -6.17 6.87
CA PHE A 77 -19.57 -6.85 6.71
C PHE A 77 -19.13 -7.55 7.98
N SER A 78 -18.65 -8.79 7.84
CA SER A 78 -18.04 -9.57 8.94
C SER A 78 -16.58 -9.21 9.17
N ALA A 79 -15.90 -8.66 8.17
CA ALA A 79 -14.52 -8.21 8.27
C ALA A 79 -14.24 -7.05 7.30
N ARG A 80 -13.19 -6.28 7.60
CA ARG A 80 -12.70 -5.21 6.74
C ARG A 80 -11.19 -5.33 6.56
N ILE A 81 -10.71 -5.14 5.33
CA ILE A 81 -9.31 -4.90 5.03
C ILE A 81 -9.10 -3.38 5.03
N ALA A 82 -8.24 -2.89 5.91
CA ALA A 82 -8.05 -1.47 6.17
C ALA A 82 -6.57 -1.08 6.15
N ALA A 83 -6.28 0.17 5.81
CA ALA A 83 -4.98 0.77 6.07
C ALA A 83 -4.87 1.15 7.56
N ASN A 84 -3.65 1.25 8.08
CA ASN A 84 -3.39 1.60 9.49
C ASN A 84 -4.11 2.87 9.92
N SER A 85 -4.15 3.89 9.05
CA SER A 85 -4.84 5.16 9.30
C SER A 85 -6.34 5.03 9.57
N SER A 86 -6.97 3.91 9.19
CA SER A 86 -8.40 3.66 9.40
C SER A 86 -8.73 2.97 10.73
N ILE A 87 -7.74 2.42 11.43
CA ILE A 87 -7.98 1.56 12.61
C ILE A 87 -8.51 2.41 13.78
N VAL A 88 -7.78 3.46 14.16
CA VAL A 88 -8.19 4.33 15.29
C VAL A 88 -9.55 5.00 15.07
N PRO A 89 -9.87 5.59 13.91
CA PRO A 89 -11.21 6.10 13.64
C PRO A 89 -12.33 5.08 13.79
N LEU A 90 -12.11 3.82 13.44
CA LEU A 90 -13.10 2.75 13.61
C LEU A 90 -13.22 2.30 15.07
N MET A 91 -12.10 2.24 15.80
CA MET A 91 -12.09 1.95 17.24
C MET A 91 -12.88 3.00 18.02
N ASN A 92 -12.66 4.29 17.73
CA ASN A 92 -13.32 5.40 18.41
C ASN A 92 -14.85 5.43 18.21
N GLN A 93 -15.36 4.65 17.26
CA GLN A 93 -16.78 4.49 16.96
C GLN A 93 -17.31 3.09 17.31
N ASP A 94 -16.52 2.28 18.03
CA ASP A 94 -16.84 0.90 18.40
C ASP A 94 -17.25 -0.01 17.22
N LEU A 95 -16.70 0.27 16.02
CA LEU A 95 -17.04 -0.44 14.79
C LEU A 95 -16.14 -1.65 14.52
N ILE A 96 -15.08 -1.81 15.29
CA ILE A 96 -14.19 -2.99 15.27
C ILE A 96 -13.91 -3.45 16.70
N ARG A 97 -13.67 -4.74 16.87
CA ARG A 97 -13.37 -5.33 18.16
C ARG A 97 -11.94 -5.86 18.25
N PRO A 98 -11.40 -6.05 19.46
CA PRO A 98 -10.15 -6.78 19.65
C PRO A 98 -10.19 -8.18 19.06
N LEU A 99 -9.04 -8.63 18.55
CA LEU A 99 -8.85 -9.94 17.90
C LEU A 99 -8.06 -10.94 18.75
N ASP A 100 -7.77 -10.61 20.02
CA ASP A 100 -6.91 -11.41 20.91
C ASP A 100 -7.39 -12.87 21.01
N ASP A 101 -8.71 -13.08 21.14
CA ASP A 101 -9.32 -14.40 21.18
C ASP A 101 -9.10 -15.19 19.89
N LEU A 102 -9.21 -14.53 18.74
CA LEU A 102 -9.00 -15.14 17.43
C LEU A 102 -7.53 -15.43 17.18
N VAL A 103 -6.65 -14.50 17.53
CA VAL A 103 -5.20 -14.69 17.39
C VAL A 103 -4.73 -15.83 18.30
N LYS A 104 -5.20 -15.90 19.56
CA LYS A 104 -4.88 -17.01 20.46
C LYS A 104 -5.35 -18.35 19.91
N LYS A 105 -6.51 -18.41 19.28
CA LYS A 105 -7.12 -19.66 18.81
C LYS A 105 -6.61 -20.10 17.44
N TYR A 106 -6.40 -19.17 16.53
CA TYR A 106 -6.14 -19.45 15.12
C TYR A 106 -4.82 -18.86 14.62
N GLY A 107 -4.15 -18.01 15.40
CA GLY A 107 -2.99 -17.24 14.98
C GLY A 107 -1.66 -18.00 14.96
N LYS A 108 -1.67 -19.35 14.98
CA LYS A 108 -0.44 -20.13 14.89
C LYS A 108 0.33 -19.79 13.61
N GLY A 109 1.54 -19.26 13.77
CA GLY A 109 2.39 -18.84 12.67
C GLY A 109 2.32 -17.36 12.31
N ILE A 110 1.38 -16.60 12.89
CA ILE A 110 1.41 -15.14 12.83
C ILE A 110 2.56 -14.65 13.70
N GLN A 111 3.41 -13.78 13.15
CA GLN A 111 4.52 -13.19 13.88
C GLN A 111 4.06 -11.97 14.69
N ASP A 112 4.69 -11.69 15.82
CA ASP A 112 4.35 -10.53 16.66
C ASP A 112 4.42 -9.21 15.89
N SER A 113 5.35 -9.08 14.93
CA SER A 113 5.47 -7.92 14.05
C SER A 113 4.26 -7.68 13.14
N GLN A 114 3.40 -8.69 12.97
CA GLN A 114 2.16 -8.59 12.19
C GLN A 114 0.96 -8.17 13.07
N LEU A 115 1.10 -8.18 14.39
CA LEU A 115 0.03 -7.82 15.32
C LEU A 115 0.01 -6.30 15.53
N ILE A 116 -1.05 -5.65 15.11
CA ILE A 116 -1.25 -4.22 15.36
C ILE A 116 -1.95 -4.08 16.70
N THR A 117 -1.17 -3.70 17.70
CA THR A 117 -1.63 -3.58 19.10
C THR A 117 -1.85 -2.12 19.46
N ILE A 118 -3.03 -1.80 19.96
CA ILE A 118 -3.41 -0.47 20.44
C ILE A 118 -4.01 -0.65 21.82
N ASP A 119 -3.53 0.12 22.79
CA ASP A 119 -3.95 0.03 24.21
C ASP A 119 -3.88 -1.40 24.78
N GLY A 120 -2.85 -2.14 24.39
CA GLY A 120 -2.60 -3.51 24.86
C GLY A 120 -3.51 -4.58 24.23
N LYS A 121 -4.33 -4.23 23.23
CA LYS A 121 -5.25 -5.14 22.52
C LYS A 121 -4.86 -5.28 21.05
N VAL A 122 -4.92 -6.49 20.52
CA VAL A 122 -4.69 -6.72 19.09
C VAL A 122 -5.92 -6.26 18.31
N MET A 123 -5.81 -5.15 17.58
CA MET A 123 -6.93 -4.58 16.84
C MET A 123 -6.92 -4.94 15.36
N ALA A 124 -5.79 -5.37 14.82
CA ALA A 124 -5.69 -5.84 13.44
C ALA A 124 -4.48 -6.79 13.26
N VAL A 125 -4.48 -7.53 12.15
CA VAL A 125 -3.35 -8.35 11.72
C VAL A 125 -2.86 -7.82 10.39
N ALA A 126 -1.59 -7.40 10.34
CA ALA A 126 -0.95 -6.94 9.11
C ALA A 126 -0.61 -8.14 8.22
N PHE A 127 -1.05 -8.09 6.96
CA PHE A 127 -0.73 -9.09 5.95
C PHE A 127 0.02 -8.50 4.76
N MET A 128 0.08 -7.17 4.65
CA MET A 128 0.75 -6.46 3.57
C MET A 128 1.50 -5.25 4.12
N ALA A 129 2.76 -5.10 3.73
CA ALA A 129 3.49 -3.85 3.82
C ALA A 129 3.55 -3.22 2.43
N ASN A 130 3.20 -1.95 2.31
CA ASN A 130 3.18 -1.22 1.05
C ASN A 130 3.94 0.09 1.24
N THR A 131 4.83 0.40 0.30
CA THR A 131 5.68 1.58 0.33
C THR A 131 5.62 2.31 -1.00
N GLN A 132 5.80 3.64 -0.97
CA GLN A 132 6.03 4.42 -2.18
C GLN A 132 7.50 4.30 -2.58
N HIS A 133 7.73 4.22 -3.88
CA HIS A 133 9.06 4.15 -4.48
C HIS A 133 9.18 5.18 -5.60
N LEU A 134 10.41 5.65 -5.82
CA LEU A 134 10.77 6.35 -7.03
C LEU A 134 11.00 5.30 -8.13
N TYR A 135 10.19 5.34 -9.17
CA TYR A 135 10.39 4.60 -10.41
C TYR A 135 11.05 5.51 -11.44
N TYR A 136 11.94 4.97 -12.23
CA TYR A 136 12.66 5.73 -13.26
C TYR A 136 12.90 4.91 -14.53
N ARG A 137 12.89 5.58 -15.65
CA ARG A 137 13.28 5.02 -16.95
C ARG A 137 14.80 5.02 -17.05
N GLU A 138 15.40 3.86 -16.82
CA GLU A 138 16.86 3.69 -16.88
C GLU A 138 17.42 4.09 -18.25
N ASP A 139 16.72 3.73 -19.32
CA ASP A 139 17.08 4.05 -20.69
C ASP A 139 17.15 5.58 -20.91
N VAL A 140 16.18 6.34 -20.42
CA VAL A 140 16.15 7.81 -20.53
C VAL A 140 17.26 8.46 -19.71
N LEU A 141 17.45 8.03 -18.47
CA LEU A 141 18.50 8.57 -17.60
C LEU A 141 19.90 8.31 -18.19
N LYS A 142 20.14 7.09 -18.66
CA LYS A 142 21.42 6.67 -19.23
C LYS A 142 21.74 7.44 -20.52
N ASP A 143 20.77 7.60 -21.41
CA ASP A 143 20.93 8.32 -22.67
C ASP A 143 21.29 9.80 -22.46
N LEU A 144 20.78 10.41 -21.39
CA LEU A 144 21.06 11.81 -21.04
C LEU A 144 22.22 11.98 -20.06
N GLY A 145 22.89 10.89 -19.65
CA GLY A 145 23.97 10.94 -18.66
C GLY A 145 23.49 11.51 -17.32
N ILE A 146 22.30 11.07 -16.86
CA ILE A 146 21.73 11.45 -15.57
C ILE A 146 21.94 10.30 -14.59
N ALA A 147 22.49 10.60 -13.42
CA ALA A 147 22.58 9.64 -12.32
C ALA A 147 21.19 9.34 -11.75
N ILE A 148 21.00 8.14 -11.19
CA ILE A 148 19.73 7.78 -10.51
C ILE A 148 19.52 8.72 -9.32
N PRO A 149 18.41 9.49 -9.29
CA PRO A 149 18.12 10.43 -8.22
C PRO A 149 17.93 9.73 -6.88
N LYS A 150 18.43 10.33 -5.79
CA LYS A 150 18.32 9.85 -4.42
C LYS A 150 17.60 10.83 -3.49
N THR A 151 17.43 12.07 -3.93
CA THR A 151 16.72 13.13 -3.21
C THR A 151 15.67 13.77 -4.11
N TYR A 152 14.73 14.49 -3.53
CA TYR A 152 13.73 15.23 -4.30
C TYR A 152 14.35 16.34 -5.15
N GLU A 153 15.41 16.98 -4.67
CA GLU A 153 16.17 17.97 -5.42
C GLU A 153 16.81 17.34 -6.67
N GLU A 154 17.35 16.14 -6.54
CA GLU A 154 17.91 15.39 -7.67
C GLU A 154 16.81 14.93 -8.65
N VAL A 155 15.62 14.56 -8.16
CA VAL A 155 14.45 14.27 -9.01
C VAL A 155 14.06 15.51 -9.84
N VAL A 156 14.01 16.68 -9.20
CA VAL A 156 13.75 17.95 -9.89
C VAL A 156 14.81 18.20 -10.95
N ALA A 157 16.09 18.14 -10.60
CA ALA A 157 17.20 18.41 -11.54
C ALA A 157 17.19 17.42 -12.73
N ALA A 158 16.93 16.14 -12.47
CA ALA A 158 16.79 15.13 -13.50
C ALA A 158 15.61 15.44 -14.43
N SER A 159 14.45 15.80 -13.88
CA SER A 159 13.25 16.15 -14.64
C SER A 159 13.48 17.40 -15.49
N GLU A 160 14.09 18.44 -14.93
CA GLU A 160 14.43 19.66 -15.68
C GLU A 160 15.37 19.36 -16.88
N LYS A 161 16.37 18.48 -16.66
CA LYS A 161 17.30 18.07 -17.73
C LYS A 161 16.60 17.25 -18.81
N ILE A 162 15.69 16.34 -18.44
CA ILE A 162 14.89 15.56 -19.39
C ILE A 162 13.98 16.49 -20.21
N ARG A 163 13.30 17.44 -19.57
CA ARG A 163 12.48 18.44 -20.25
C ARG A 163 13.30 19.29 -21.22
N ALA A 164 14.46 19.79 -20.80
CA ALA A 164 15.35 20.61 -21.63
C ALA A 164 15.90 19.84 -22.84
N SER A 165 16.02 18.53 -22.78
CA SER A 165 16.42 17.68 -23.91
C SER A 165 15.36 17.56 -25.01
N GLY A 166 14.11 17.98 -24.73
CA GLY A 166 12.96 17.81 -25.61
C GLY A 166 12.37 16.41 -25.66
N LYS A 167 12.90 15.45 -24.89
CA LYS A 167 12.39 14.06 -24.87
C LYS A 167 10.99 13.95 -24.26
N MET A 168 10.75 14.67 -23.16
CA MET A 168 9.47 14.67 -22.44
C MET A 168 9.20 16.07 -21.89
N GLN A 169 8.00 16.57 -22.13
CA GLN A 169 7.58 17.88 -21.63
C GLN A 169 7.23 17.83 -20.13
N TYR A 170 6.66 16.73 -19.68
CA TYR A 170 6.23 16.49 -18.31
C TYR A 170 6.87 15.19 -17.80
N PRO A 171 8.16 15.23 -17.43
CA PRO A 171 8.94 14.01 -17.16
C PRO A 171 8.67 13.37 -15.81
N TYR A 172 7.91 14.02 -14.90
CA TYR A 172 7.61 13.52 -13.57
C TYR A 172 6.10 13.33 -13.36
N ALA A 173 5.74 12.30 -12.58
CA ALA A 173 4.37 12.06 -12.15
C ALA A 173 4.29 11.61 -10.69
N ALA A 174 3.28 12.09 -9.97
CA ALA A 174 2.90 11.65 -8.63
C ALA A 174 1.39 11.82 -8.44
N ALA A 175 0.83 11.12 -7.45
CA ALA A 175 -0.61 11.10 -7.22
C ALA A 175 -1.07 12.34 -6.43
N TYR A 176 -1.40 13.42 -7.12
CA TYR A 176 -1.78 14.70 -6.53
C TYR A 176 -3.28 14.95 -6.42
N LYS A 177 -4.12 14.00 -6.77
CA LYS A 177 -5.56 14.12 -6.57
C LYS A 177 -5.89 14.43 -5.10
N ALA A 178 -6.68 15.45 -4.88
CA ALA A 178 -7.05 15.90 -3.54
C ALA A 178 -7.62 14.77 -2.67
N GLY A 179 -7.31 14.80 -1.39
CA GLY A 179 -7.65 13.78 -0.41
C GLY A 179 -6.46 12.87 -0.10
N TRP A 180 -6.70 11.57 0.00
CA TRP A 180 -5.70 10.61 0.46
C TRP A 180 -4.41 10.61 -0.39
N ASN A 181 -4.52 10.67 -1.70
CA ASN A 181 -3.35 10.64 -2.58
C ASN A 181 -2.38 11.80 -2.30
N LEU A 182 -2.87 13.04 -2.37
CA LEU A 182 -2.04 14.23 -2.09
C LEU A 182 -1.53 14.25 -0.65
N ALA A 183 -2.35 13.79 0.30
CA ALA A 183 -1.93 13.70 1.69
C ALA A 183 -0.74 12.75 1.87
N GLU A 184 -0.72 11.59 1.22
CA GLU A 184 0.38 10.64 1.31
C GLU A 184 1.66 11.16 0.66
N GLU A 185 1.58 11.90 -0.45
CA GLU A 185 2.74 12.58 -1.03
C GLU A 185 3.33 13.61 -0.05
N PHE A 186 2.46 14.38 0.64
CA PHE A 186 2.90 15.31 1.68
C PHE A 186 3.53 14.56 2.86
N VAL A 187 2.88 13.50 3.38
CA VAL A 187 3.37 12.70 4.51
C VAL A 187 4.75 12.14 4.22
N ASN A 188 4.92 11.50 3.07
CA ASN A 188 6.17 10.87 2.67
C ASN A 188 7.31 11.90 2.59
N MET A 189 7.06 13.03 1.94
CA MET A 189 8.05 14.09 1.76
C MET A 189 8.35 14.82 3.08
N PHE A 190 7.34 15.12 3.89
CA PHE A 190 7.50 15.80 5.17
C PHE A 190 8.37 14.98 6.15
N ILE A 191 8.12 13.67 6.24
CA ILE A 191 8.97 12.76 7.02
C ILE A 191 10.37 12.69 6.41
N GLY A 192 10.48 12.64 5.09
CA GLY A 192 11.77 12.65 4.37
C GLY A 192 12.61 13.90 4.67
N HIS A 193 11.99 15.05 4.89
CA HIS A 193 12.63 16.26 5.38
C HIS A 193 12.90 16.26 6.90
N GLY A 194 12.69 15.13 7.58
CA GLY A 194 12.84 14.99 9.04
C GLY A 194 11.72 15.71 9.82
N GLY A 195 10.53 15.85 9.21
CA GLY A 195 9.36 16.43 9.86
C GLY A 195 8.74 15.46 10.86
N GLU A 196 8.13 16.01 11.89
CA GLU A 196 7.36 15.31 12.91
C GLU A 196 5.95 15.91 12.94
N PHE A 197 4.91 15.08 12.83
CA PHE A 197 3.52 15.55 12.75
C PHE A 197 3.02 16.18 14.03
N PHE A 198 3.54 15.72 15.15
CA PHE A 198 3.16 16.21 16.49
C PHE A 198 4.41 16.60 17.27
N LYS A 199 4.27 17.51 18.21
CA LYS A 199 5.31 17.80 19.20
C LYS A 199 5.53 16.57 20.08
N SER A 200 6.79 16.32 20.46
CA SER A 200 7.15 15.16 21.28
C SER A 200 6.29 15.06 22.55
N GLY A 201 5.69 13.88 22.77
CA GLY A 201 4.86 13.58 23.93
C GLY A 201 3.50 14.31 23.97
N SER A 202 3.01 14.85 22.84
CA SER A 202 1.77 15.63 22.81
C SER A 202 0.96 15.36 21.53
N ALA A 203 -0.31 15.71 21.55
CA ALA A 203 -1.18 15.72 20.37
C ALA A 203 -1.15 17.07 19.64
N GLU A 204 -0.28 18.00 20.03
CA GLU A 204 -0.16 19.31 19.40
C GLU A 204 0.47 19.19 18.01
N PRO A 205 -0.21 19.65 16.93
CA PRO A 205 0.32 19.58 15.58
C PRO A 205 1.64 20.33 15.42
N ASN A 206 2.59 19.73 14.69
CA ASN A 206 3.92 20.29 14.43
C ASN A 206 4.25 20.38 12.93
N ILE A 207 3.25 20.51 12.08
CA ILE A 207 3.44 20.61 10.62
C ILE A 207 3.69 22.05 10.14
N ASN A 208 3.21 23.04 10.88
CA ASN A 208 3.37 24.47 10.55
C ASN A 208 4.75 24.98 11.00
N ASN A 209 5.78 24.59 10.29
CA ASN A 209 7.17 24.94 10.53
C ASN A 209 7.97 24.99 9.23
N ALA A 210 9.27 25.28 9.30
CA ALA A 210 10.14 25.41 8.13
C ALA A 210 10.17 24.13 7.27
N LYS A 211 10.08 22.92 7.88
CA LYS A 211 10.05 21.64 7.15
C LYS A 211 8.71 21.47 6.39
N GLY A 212 7.60 21.87 6.99
CA GLY A 212 6.30 21.86 6.32
C GLY A 212 6.26 22.80 5.12
N VAL A 213 6.80 24.01 5.28
CA VAL A 213 6.94 24.98 4.18
C VAL A 213 7.85 24.43 3.07
N ALA A 214 8.99 23.85 3.43
CA ALA A 214 9.91 23.22 2.45
C ALA A 214 9.21 22.09 1.68
N THR A 215 8.44 21.25 2.36
CA THR A 215 7.64 20.18 1.76
C THR A 215 6.64 20.73 0.73
N LEU A 216 5.86 21.73 1.09
CA LEU A 216 4.88 22.34 0.18
C LEU A 216 5.55 22.99 -1.04
N ASN A 217 6.68 23.65 -0.83
CA ASN A 217 7.44 24.24 -1.94
C ASN A 217 8.01 23.18 -2.89
N MET A 218 8.48 22.04 -2.35
CA MET A 218 8.97 20.94 -3.17
C MET A 218 7.85 20.27 -3.94
N LEU A 219 6.70 20.00 -3.31
CA LEU A 219 5.50 19.48 -4.00
C LEU A 219 5.07 20.39 -5.14
N LYS A 220 5.05 21.72 -4.91
CA LYS A 220 4.75 22.70 -5.94
C LYS A 220 5.77 22.62 -7.08
N LYS A 221 7.06 22.57 -6.77
CA LYS A 221 8.12 22.49 -7.78
C LYS A 221 8.01 21.22 -8.63
N LEU A 222 7.71 20.08 -8.02
CA LEU A 222 7.50 18.82 -8.73
C LEU A 222 6.22 18.84 -9.58
N SER A 223 5.15 19.49 -9.11
CA SER A 223 3.91 19.62 -9.89
C SER A 223 4.10 20.44 -11.18
N GLU A 224 5.03 21.40 -11.20
CA GLU A 224 5.40 22.15 -12.42
C GLU A 224 6.11 21.28 -13.48
N LEU A 225 6.62 20.12 -13.07
CA LEU A 225 7.28 19.12 -13.92
C LEU A 225 6.33 17.99 -14.35
N SER A 226 5.09 18.02 -13.87
CA SER A 226 4.03 17.05 -14.12
C SER A 226 3.06 17.53 -15.19
N ASN A 227 2.25 16.59 -15.71
CA ASN A 227 1.15 16.91 -16.63
C ASN A 227 0.23 17.98 -16.02
N PRO A 228 -0.27 18.99 -16.77
CA PRO A 228 -1.16 20.03 -16.25
C PRO A 228 -2.39 19.51 -15.50
N ASP A 229 -2.88 18.32 -15.82
CA ASP A 229 -4.04 17.69 -15.17
C ASP A 229 -3.69 16.98 -13.86
N TYR A 230 -2.46 17.15 -13.34
CA TYR A 230 -1.95 16.45 -12.15
C TYR A 230 -2.89 16.43 -10.93
N LEU A 231 -3.71 17.46 -10.76
CA LEU A 231 -4.70 17.53 -9.65
C LEU A 231 -5.84 16.50 -9.77
N THR A 232 -6.00 15.89 -10.92
CA THR A 232 -6.98 14.81 -11.14
C THR A 232 -6.35 13.43 -11.00
N HIS A 233 -5.02 13.34 -10.96
CA HIS A 233 -4.29 12.09 -11.00
C HIS A 233 -4.26 11.40 -9.64
N ASP A 234 -4.89 10.24 -9.56
CA ASP A 234 -4.70 9.24 -8.52
C ASP A 234 -3.65 8.20 -8.97
N SER A 235 -3.43 7.20 -8.14
CA SER A 235 -2.41 6.17 -8.41
C SER A 235 -2.64 5.39 -9.72
N GLU A 236 -3.89 5.23 -10.17
CA GLU A 236 -4.17 4.55 -11.44
C GLU A 236 -3.82 5.44 -12.62
N ALA A 237 -4.15 6.72 -12.57
CA ALA A 237 -3.80 7.67 -13.62
C ALA A 237 -2.28 7.78 -13.80
N ILE A 238 -1.50 7.80 -12.69
CA ILE A 238 -0.04 7.79 -12.72
C ILE A 238 0.51 6.52 -13.39
N LYS A 239 -0.08 5.36 -13.07
CA LYS A 239 0.28 4.10 -13.71
C LYS A 239 0.07 4.17 -15.23
N VAL A 240 -1.06 4.70 -15.68
CA VAL A 240 -1.36 4.87 -17.13
C VAL A 240 -0.34 5.78 -17.79
N GLU A 241 0.05 6.91 -17.18
CA GLU A 241 1.08 7.79 -17.72
C GLU A 241 2.45 7.10 -17.85
N TRP A 242 2.80 6.27 -16.86
CA TRP A 242 4.01 5.48 -16.90
C TRP A 242 3.99 4.45 -18.03
N GLU A 243 2.93 3.66 -18.12
CA GLU A 243 2.77 2.61 -19.14
C GLU A 243 2.74 3.15 -20.56
N SER A 244 2.21 4.35 -20.75
CA SER A 244 2.22 5.04 -22.05
C SER A 244 3.59 5.64 -22.42
N GLY A 245 4.57 5.61 -21.51
CA GLY A 245 5.91 6.15 -21.74
C GLY A 245 6.00 7.68 -21.71
N ASN A 246 4.98 8.36 -21.19
CA ASN A 246 4.92 9.82 -21.16
C ASN A 246 5.79 10.45 -20.07
N VAL A 247 6.19 9.67 -19.06
CA VAL A 247 7.00 10.10 -17.91
C VAL A 247 8.26 9.26 -17.77
N ALA A 248 9.32 9.88 -17.25
CA ALA A 248 10.60 9.22 -16.98
C ALA A 248 10.83 8.91 -15.51
N LEU A 249 10.16 9.65 -14.63
CA LEU A 249 10.27 9.54 -13.18
C LEU A 249 8.85 9.56 -12.59
N MET A 250 8.55 8.66 -11.64
CA MET A 250 7.28 8.71 -10.92
C MET A 250 7.44 8.25 -9.49
N THR A 251 6.61 8.80 -8.60
CA THR A 251 6.40 8.25 -7.26
C THR A 251 5.11 7.44 -7.25
N LEU A 252 5.23 6.14 -6.94
CA LEU A 252 4.07 5.23 -6.93
C LEU A 252 4.21 4.15 -5.87
N TRP A 253 3.10 3.63 -5.41
CA TRP A 253 3.02 2.49 -4.50
C TRP A 253 3.48 1.19 -5.15
N ALA A 254 4.31 0.39 -4.46
CA ALA A 254 4.78 -0.90 -4.96
C ALA A 254 3.64 -1.85 -5.37
N SER A 255 2.51 -1.80 -4.67
CA SER A 255 1.33 -2.61 -4.97
C SER A 255 0.62 -2.28 -6.29
N ARG A 256 1.07 -1.24 -7.00
CA ARG A 256 0.46 -0.78 -8.26
C ARG A 256 1.41 -0.82 -9.45
N SER A 257 2.65 -1.23 -9.25
CA SER A 257 3.69 -1.24 -10.29
C SER A 257 3.75 -2.54 -11.10
N GLY A 258 2.88 -3.49 -10.83
CA GLY A 258 2.82 -4.77 -11.53
C GLY A 258 1.67 -4.88 -12.51
#